data_6bd60dded2661bef5a52eb5729a7d63e
#
_entry.id   6bd60dded2661bef5a52eb5729a7d63e
#
_cell.length_a   1.000
_cell.length_b   1.000
_cell.length_c   1.000
_cell.angle_alpha   90.00
_cell.angle_beta   90.00
_cell.angle_gamma   90.00
#
_symmetry.space_group_name_H-M   'P 1'
#
loop_
_entity.id
_entity.type
_entity.pdbx_description
1 polymer ?
#
loop_
_entity_poly.entity_id
_entity_poly.type
_entity_poly.pdbx_seq_one_letter_code
_entity_poly.pdbx_strand_id
1 'polypeptide(L)'
;MLPTTRQFEAALQVLESLRAAGHEAYLAGGCARDLLLGREPKDYDVATSATPDAVLALFPRTFAVGAHFGVVLVADGYEEGYVVTEVATFRSDGAYSDGRHPDAVRYTTSAEEDVRRRDFTINGLLLDPEQLASLNAGPSTAPGAQPPHRRRPVVGDPGYAPDSAQDDSSVDVEQNLRSTVIDYVGGVADLEAGVVRAIGRPELRFAEDHLRMLRGVRFAARFGFELEAGTKFAIRALAPRINAVSRERVRDELTMMLTEGHARRAFELLDETGLLKEVLPEVAKMKGVGQPPQYHPEGDVWVHTLMLLEQLEPGCAMPLAWGALLHDVGKPPTFRVAERIRFDGHVEVGVAMGAEICRRFRFSNDETRQVLALVENHMRFADAGRMKASTLKRFFRLESFDQHLALHRMDCMAASRNLDHWNFVRERYEAMPEEVVRPKPLITGRELIAAGYTPGAGFKEMLRAAEDAQLEGTIATPEEALSLILERYPIM
;
A
#
# COMPACT_ATOMS: atom_id res chain seq x y z
N MET A 1 15.29 -21.69 4.70
CA MET A 1 14.31 -22.52 5.45
C MET A 1 12.92 -22.24 4.91
N LEU A 2 12.07 -23.25 4.78
CA LEU A 2 10.66 -23.03 4.49
C LEU A 2 10.01 -22.23 5.61
N PRO A 3 8.97 -21.41 5.31
CA PRO A 3 8.21 -20.72 6.34
C PRO A 3 7.61 -21.70 7.35
N THR A 4 7.55 -21.28 8.61
CA THR A 4 6.91 -22.03 9.71
C THR A 4 5.68 -21.27 10.22
N THR A 5 5.03 -20.54 9.32
CA THR A 5 3.83 -19.77 9.66
C THR A 5 2.60 -20.63 9.63
N ARG A 6 1.62 -20.30 10.45
CA ARG A 6 0.32 -20.99 10.50
C ARG A 6 -0.39 -20.97 9.13
N GLN A 7 -0.21 -19.87 8.36
CA GLN A 7 -0.74 -19.74 7.01
C GLN A 7 -0.12 -20.76 6.05
N PHE A 8 1.18 -20.96 6.13
CA PHE A 8 1.88 -21.96 5.31
C PHE A 8 1.46 -23.38 5.65
N GLU A 9 1.39 -23.70 6.95
CA GLU A 9 0.95 -25.01 7.42
C GLU A 9 -0.49 -25.33 6.98
N ALA A 10 -1.41 -24.37 7.10
CA ALA A 10 -2.79 -24.52 6.64
C ALA A 10 -2.86 -24.77 5.13
N ALA A 11 -2.09 -24.04 4.33
CA ALA A 11 -2.03 -24.24 2.88
C ALA A 11 -1.47 -25.64 2.51
N LEU A 12 -0.47 -26.13 3.24
CA LEU A 12 0.05 -27.49 3.06
C LEU A 12 -0.99 -28.54 3.37
N GLN A 13 -1.74 -28.44 4.46
CA GLN A 13 -2.81 -29.37 4.82
C GLN A 13 -3.92 -29.42 3.77
N VAL A 14 -4.29 -28.25 3.23
CA VAL A 14 -5.25 -28.15 2.12
C VAL A 14 -4.72 -28.88 0.90
N LEU A 15 -3.46 -28.66 0.55
CA LEU A 15 -2.81 -29.26 -0.60
C LEU A 15 -2.71 -30.80 -0.46
N GLU A 16 -2.28 -31.31 0.71
CA GLU A 16 -2.21 -32.74 1.01
C GLU A 16 -3.59 -33.41 0.93
N SER A 17 -4.63 -32.76 1.46
CA SER A 17 -6.00 -33.26 1.41
C SER A 17 -6.52 -33.37 -0.03
N LEU A 18 -6.25 -32.38 -0.89
CA LEU A 18 -6.60 -32.41 -2.31
C LEU A 18 -5.89 -33.54 -3.05
N ARG A 19 -4.59 -33.73 -2.79
CA ARG A 19 -3.80 -34.81 -3.39
C ARG A 19 -4.24 -36.19 -2.92
N ALA A 20 -4.54 -36.34 -1.65
CA ALA A 20 -5.09 -37.59 -1.11
C ALA A 20 -6.44 -37.98 -1.72
N ALA A 21 -7.23 -36.96 -2.15
CA ALA A 21 -8.47 -37.14 -2.91
C ALA A 21 -8.27 -37.42 -4.41
N GLY A 22 -7.00 -37.49 -4.89
CA GLY A 22 -6.65 -37.80 -6.28
C GLY A 22 -6.59 -36.59 -7.21
N HIS A 23 -6.54 -35.35 -6.68
CA HIS A 23 -6.42 -34.14 -7.46
C HIS A 23 -4.96 -33.63 -7.52
N GLU A 24 -4.58 -33.03 -8.64
CA GLU A 24 -3.37 -32.21 -8.70
C GLU A 24 -3.57 -30.94 -7.87
N ALA A 25 -2.57 -30.56 -7.10
CA ALA A 25 -2.59 -29.33 -6.31
C ALA A 25 -1.17 -28.80 -6.07
N TYR A 26 -1.00 -27.48 -6.16
CA TYR A 26 0.28 -26.79 -6.05
C TYR A 26 0.10 -25.45 -5.31
N LEU A 27 1.14 -24.97 -4.62
CA LEU A 27 1.21 -23.55 -4.25
C LEU A 27 1.41 -22.72 -5.52
N ALA A 28 0.74 -21.58 -5.67
CA ALA A 28 0.65 -20.92 -6.96
C ALA A 28 0.81 -19.38 -6.90
N GLY A 29 1.36 -18.81 -7.96
CA GLY A 29 1.35 -17.36 -8.16
C GLY A 29 2.25 -16.59 -7.21
N GLY A 30 1.67 -15.68 -6.42
CA GLY A 30 2.40 -14.75 -5.56
C GLY A 30 3.28 -15.42 -4.54
N CYS A 31 2.82 -16.48 -3.88
CA CYS A 31 3.58 -17.17 -2.85
C CYS A 31 4.79 -17.92 -3.44
N ALA A 32 4.65 -18.58 -4.58
CA ALA A 32 5.78 -19.25 -5.24
C ALA A 32 6.89 -18.26 -5.61
N ARG A 33 6.52 -17.11 -6.21
CA ARG A 33 7.44 -16.02 -6.53
C ARG A 33 8.12 -15.45 -5.27
N ASP A 34 7.35 -15.12 -4.23
CA ASP A 34 7.88 -14.44 -3.04
C ASP A 34 8.85 -15.38 -2.29
N LEU A 35 8.56 -16.69 -2.22
CA LEU A 35 9.47 -17.70 -1.67
C LEU A 35 10.78 -17.75 -2.46
N LEU A 36 10.73 -17.73 -3.80
CA LEU A 36 11.93 -17.72 -4.65
C LEU A 36 12.77 -16.45 -4.48
N LEU A 37 12.14 -15.33 -4.11
CA LEU A 37 12.82 -14.07 -3.79
C LEU A 37 13.32 -14.01 -2.33
N GLY A 38 13.19 -15.09 -1.55
CA GLY A 38 13.54 -15.12 -0.14
C GLY A 38 12.67 -14.20 0.73
N ARG A 39 11.46 -13.90 0.28
CA ARG A 39 10.48 -13.05 0.98
C ARG A 39 9.39 -13.93 1.59
N GLU A 40 8.89 -13.55 2.74
CA GLU A 40 7.74 -14.20 3.34
C GLU A 40 6.46 -13.79 2.58
N PRO A 41 5.71 -14.77 2.00
CA PRO A 41 4.43 -14.47 1.36
C PRO A 41 3.40 -13.97 2.36
N LYS A 42 2.55 -13.03 1.92
CA LYS A 42 1.40 -12.59 2.73
C LYS A 42 0.31 -13.66 2.80
N ASP A 43 0.06 -14.30 1.66
CA ASP A 43 -0.99 -15.29 1.46
C ASP A 43 -0.42 -16.49 0.70
N TYR A 44 -0.98 -17.69 0.94
CA TYR A 44 -0.59 -18.92 0.26
C TYR A 44 -1.77 -19.45 -0.54
N ASP A 45 -1.75 -19.24 -1.84
CA ASP A 45 -2.80 -19.69 -2.76
C ASP A 45 -2.51 -21.10 -3.24
N VAL A 46 -3.55 -21.93 -3.29
CA VAL A 46 -3.50 -23.30 -3.83
C VAL A 46 -4.23 -23.34 -5.16
N ALA A 47 -3.55 -23.79 -6.21
CA ALA A 47 -4.16 -24.07 -7.50
C ALA A 47 -4.34 -25.60 -7.67
N THR A 48 -5.53 -26.06 -8.14
CA THR A 48 -5.88 -27.49 -8.15
C THR A 48 -6.73 -27.89 -9.38
N SER A 49 -6.63 -29.17 -9.74
CA SER A 49 -7.55 -29.80 -10.71
C SER A 49 -8.93 -30.11 -10.13
N ALA A 50 -9.12 -30.02 -8.81
CA ALA A 50 -10.42 -30.19 -8.17
C ALA A 50 -11.40 -29.11 -8.60
N THR A 51 -12.62 -29.48 -8.96
CA THR A 51 -13.69 -28.52 -9.21
C THR A 51 -14.14 -27.82 -7.92
N PRO A 52 -14.79 -26.64 -7.98
CA PRO A 52 -15.30 -25.98 -6.78
C PRO A 52 -16.20 -26.87 -5.94
N ASP A 53 -17.06 -27.67 -6.57
CA ASP A 53 -17.95 -28.60 -5.87
C ASP A 53 -17.17 -29.72 -5.14
N ALA A 54 -16.06 -30.20 -5.74
CA ALA A 54 -15.20 -31.17 -5.12
C ALA A 54 -14.47 -30.58 -3.90
N VAL A 55 -14.00 -29.33 -3.99
CA VAL A 55 -13.39 -28.60 -2.86
C VAL A 55 -14.41 -28.40 -1.74
N LEU A 56 -15.63 -27.96 -2.07
CA LEU A 56 -16.72 -27.78 -1.08
C LEU A 56 -17.11 -29.10 -0.38
N ALA A 57 -17.07 -30.22 -1.09
CA ALA A 57 -17.34 -31.56 -0.52
C ALA A 57 -16.21 -32.07 0.36
N LEU A 58 -14.95 -31.72 0.06
CA LEU A 58 -13.77 -32.22 0.76
C LEU A 58 -13.54 -31.50 2.10
N PHE A 59 -13.82 -30.20 2.17
CA PHE A 59 -13.52 -29.38 3.34
C PHE A 59 -14.79 -28.96 4.09
N PRO A 60 -14.84 -29.17 5.43
CA PRO A 60 -16.05 -28.91 6.22
C PRO A 60 -16.36 -27.42 6.44
N ARG A 61 -15.37 -26.55 6.22
CA ARG A 61 -15.49 -25.10 6.41
C ARG A 61 -14.99 -24.35 5.20
N THR A 62 -15.91 -23.92 4.38
CA THR A 62 -15.63 -23.25 3.13
C THR A 62 -16.53 -22.03 2.94
N PHE A 63 -16.02 -21.04 2.23
CA PHE A 63 -16.79 -19.87 1.78
C PHE A 63 -16.69 -19.81 0.26
N ALA A 64 -17.81 -19.90 -0.41
CA ALA A 64 -17.91 -19.84 -1.87
C ALA A 64 -17.83 -18.39 -2.38
N VAL A 65 -16.73 -17.71 -2.09
CA VAL A 65 -16.47 -16.33 -2.56
C VAL A 65 -15.90 -16.42 -3.97
N GLY A 66 -16.74 -16.18 -4.99
CA GLY A 66 -16.31 -16.29 -6.39
C GLY A 66 -16.34 -17.70 -6.97
N ALA A 67 -17.19 -18.59 -6.47
CA ALA A 67 -17.36 -19.96 -6.98
C ALA A 67 -17.65 -20.01 -8.49
N HIS A 68 -18.33 -19.00 -9.06
CA HIS A 68 -18.51 -18.84 -10.50
C HIS A 68 -17.19 -18.67 -11.27
N PHE A 69 -16.13 -18.22 -10.59
CA PHE A 69 -14.79 -18.04 -11.14
C PHE A 69 -13.80 -19.13 -10.71
N GLY A 70 -14.29 -20.19 -10.03
CA GLY A 70 -13.48 -21.32 -9.64
C GLY A 70 -12.66 -21.12 -8.36
N VAL A 71 -13.03 -20.18 -7.50
CA VAL A 71 -12.32 -19.90 -6.25
C VAL A 71 -13.17 -20.24 -5.05
N VAL A 72 -12.60 -21.03 -4.11
CA VAL A 72 -13.19 -21.40 -2.83
C VAL A 72 -12.21 -21.02 -1.72
N LEU A 73 -12.69 -20.37 -0.68
CA LEU A 73 -11.91 -20.11 0.53
C LEU A 73 -12.09 -21.27 1.51
N VAL A 74 -11.00 -21.90 1.90
CA VAL A 74 -10.96 -22.96 2.91
C VAL A 74 -10.44 -22.37 4.22
N ALA A 75 -11.22 -22.54 5.31
CA ALA A 75 -10.88 -21.99 6.61
C ALA A 75 -10.41 -23.11 7.56
N ASP A 76 -9.24 -22.90 8.20
CA ASP A 76 -8.69 -23.75 9.26
C ASP A 76 -8.64 -22.99 10.60
N GLY A 77 -8.83 -23.71 11.72
CA GLY A 77 -8.75 -23.18 13.09
C GLY A 77 -10.07 -23.16 13.85
N TYR A 78 -10.00 -23.08 15.19
CA TYR A 78 -11.16 -23.15 16.08
C TYR A 78 -11.23 -22.03 17.13
N GLU A 79 -10.21 -21.79 17.91
CA GLU A 79 -10.27 -20.90 19.10
C GLU A 79 -9.45 -19.62 18.99
N GLU A 80 -8.40 -19.59 18.18
CA GLU A 80 -7.46 -18.46 18.04
C GLU A 80 -7.65 -17.62 16.76
N GLY A 81 -8.76 -17.82 16.07
CA GLY A 81 -9.05 -17.21 14.77
C GLY A 81 -8.85 -18.16 13.59
N TYR A 82 -9.50 -17.84 12.48
CA TYR A 82 -9.40 -18.63 11.24
C TYR A 82 -8.19 -18.17 10.43
N VAL A 83 -7.48 -19.18 9.88
CA VAL A 83 -6.60 -18.99 8.73
C VAL A 83 -7.37 -19.39 7.49
N VAL A 84 -7.29 -18.57 6.46
CA VAL A 84 -8.03 -18.80 5.21
C VAL A 84 -7.03 -19.06 4.11
N THR A 85 -7.20 -20.17 3.40
CA THR A 85 -6.44 -20.53 2.19
C THR A 85 -7.35 -20.36 0.97
N GLU A 86 -6.91 -19.62 -0.02
CA GLU A 86 -7.58 -19.52 -1.31
C GLU A 86 -7.26 -20.74 -2.17
N VAL A 87 -8.31 -21.46 -2.61
CA VAL A 87 -8.19 -22.64 -3.47
C VAL A 87 -8.81 -22.31 -4.83
N ALA A 88 -7.97 -22.21 -5.85
CA ALA A 88 -8.37 -21.89 -7.21
C ALA A 88 -8.39 -23.15 -8.09
N THR A 89 -9.52 -23.50 -8.69
CA THR A 89 -9.62 -24.55 -9.68
C THR A 89 -8.90 -24.17 -10.97
N PHE A 90 -8.09 -25.08 -11.54
CA PHE A 90 -7.50 -24.89 -12.86
C PHE A 90 -8.57 -24.57 -13.89
N ARG A 91 -8.36 -23.56 -14.69
CA ARG A 91 -9.32 -23.14 -15.69
C ARG A 91 -8.67 -22.58 -16.94
N SER A 92 -9.37 -22.67 -18.04
CA SER A 92 -9.13 -21.89 -19.24
C SER A 92 -10.24 -20.86 -19.40
N ASP A 93 -9.87 -19.66 -19.75
CA ASP A 93 -10.79 -18.54 -19.91
C ASP A 93 -11.21 -18.45 -21.39
N GLY A 94 -12.49 -18.19 -21.66
CA GLY A 94 -13.00 -17.89 -22.98
C GLY A 94 -12.66 -16.47 -23.43
N ALA A 95 -13.39 -15.94 -24.41
CA ALA A 95 -13.25 -14.55 -24.83
C ALA A 95 -13.64 -13.59 -23.68
N TYR A 96 -13.17 -12.35 -23.76
CA TYR A 96 -13.45 -11.29 -22.80
C TYR A 96 -14.16 -10.14 -23.51
N SER A 97 -15.49 -10.14 -23.54
CA SER A 97 -16.25 -9.10 -24.23
C SER A 97 -16.36 -7.80 -23.42
N ASP A 98 -16.29 -7.87 -22.10
CA ASP A 98 -16.35 -6.69 -21.20
C ASP A 98 -14.97 -6.14 -20.77
N GLY A 99 -13.87 -6.80 -21.22
CA GLY A 99 -12.49 -6.42 -20.86
C GLY A 99 -12.15 -6.66 -19.37
N ARG A 100 -12.91 -7.56 -18.69
CA ARG A 100 -12.68 -7.91 -17.28
C ARG A 100 -12.97 -9.38 -16.96
N HIS A 101 -14.13 -9.87 -17.36
CA HIS A 101 -14.56 -11.22 -17.04
C HIS A 101 -14.57 -12.05 -18.31
N PRO A 102 -14.08 -13.29 -18.24
CA PRO A 102 -14.25 -14.19 -19.36
C PRO A 102 -15.75 -14.47 -19.58
N ASP A 103 -16.18 -14.43 -20.84
CA ASP A 103 -17.59 -14.74 -21.22
C ASP A 103 -17.99 -16.18 -20.83
N ALA A 104 -16.99 -17.07 -20.74
CA ALA A 104 -17.16 -18.43 -20.27
C ALA A 104 -15.87 -18.90 -19.56
N VAL A 105 -16.05 -19.60 -18.46
CA VAL A 105 -14.98 -20.28 -17.71
C VAL A 105 -15.15 -21.79 -17.97
N ARG A 106 -14.08 -22.43 -18.40
CA ARG A 106 -14.03 -23.89 -18.52
C ARG A 106 -12.99 -24.42 -17.53
N TYR A 107 -13.42 -25.25 -16.62
CA TYR A 107 -12.48 -25.96 -15.74
C TYR A 107 -11.67 -26.97 -16.55
N THR A 108 -10.39 -27.09 -16.23
CA THR A 108 -9.43 -27.99 -16.87
C THR A 108 -8.69 -28.77 -15.81
N THR A 109 -8.10 -29.89 -16.19
CA THR A 109 -7.16 -30.63 -15.34
C THR A 109 -5.71 -30.23 -15.63
N SER A 110 -5.44 -29.35 -16.61
CA SER A 110 -4.12 -28.95 -16.99
C SER A 110 -3.65 -27.71 -16.22
N ALA A 111 -2.63 -27.88 -15.39
CA ALA A 111 -1.95 -26.79 -14.70
C ALA A 111 -1.33 -25.78 -15.71
N GLU A 112 -0.81 -26.29 -16.85
CA GLU A 112 -0.25 -25.44 -17.90
C GLU A 112 -1.29 -24.48 -18.50
N GLU A 113 -2.53 -24.96 -18.78
CA GLU A 113 -3.59 -24.09 -19.28
C GLU A 113 -3.94 -22.99 -18.27
N ASP A 114 -3.99 -23.33 -16.98
CA ASP A 114 -4.25 -22.33 -15.91
C ASP A 114 -3.13 -21.29 -15.82
N VAL A 115 -1.87 -21.71 -15.91
CA VAL A 115 -0.72 -20.80 -15.88
C VAL A 115 -0.75 -19.86 -17.08
N ARG A 116 -1.01 -20.38 -18.29
CA ARG A 116 -1.00 -19.60 -19.53
C ARG A 116 -2.05 -18.48 -19.58
N ARG A 117 -3.11 -18.51 -18.78
CA ARG A 117 -4.11 -17.43 -18.69
C ARG A 117 -3.73 -16.33 -17.68
N ARG A 118 -2.72 -16.51 -16.85
CA ARG A 118 -2.29 -15.54 -15.84
C ARG A 118 -1.70 -14.29 -16.49
N ASP A 119 -1.40 -13.27 -15.68
CA ASP A 119 -0.96 -11.97 -16.16
C ASP A 119 0.53 -11.94 -16.57
N PHE A 120 1.44 -12.26 -15.65
CA PHE A 120 2.88 -12.13 -15.84
C PHE A 120 3.60 -13.45 -15.55
N THR A 121 4.73 -13.67 -16.22
CA THR A 121 5.54 -14.89 -16.10
C THR A 121 5.95 -15.18 -14.66
N ILE A 122 6.37 -14.16 -13.93
CA ILE A 122 6.75 -14.26 -12.50
C ILE A 122 5.58 -14.64 -11.57
N ASN A 123 4.35 -14.53 -12.01
CA ASN A 123 3.14 -14.98 -11.31
C ASN A 123 2.59 -16.30 -11.87
N GLY A 124 3.22 -16.85 -12.90
CA GLY A 124 2.87 -18.12 -13.52
C GLY A 124 3.61 -19.33 -12.93
N LEU A 125 4.24 -19.15 -11.78
CA LEU A 125 5.01 -20.19 -11.12
C LEU A 125 4.11 -21.05 -10.22
N LEU A 126 4.36 -22.36 -10.24
CA LEU A 126 3.76 -23.32 -9.34
C LEU A 126 4.88 -23.99 -8.53
N LEU A 127 4.62 -24.33 -7.28
CA LEU A 127 5.59 -24.93 -6.39
C LEU A 127 5.01 -26.20 -5.79
N ASP A 128 5.78 -27.29 -5.88
CA ASP A 128 5.46 -28.58 -5.26
C ASP A 128 6.16 -28.72 -3.91
N PRO A 129 5.46 -28.53 -2.78
CA PRO A 129 6.11 -28.57 -1.48
C PRO A 129 6.51 -29.98 -1.02
N GLU A 130 5.97 -31.08 -1.59
CA GLU A 130 6.42 -32.44 -1.27
C GLU A 130 7.83 -32.71 -1.79
N GLN A 131 8.14 -32.19 -2.98
CA GLN A 131 9.51 -32.24 -3.49
C GLN A 131 10.46 -31.44 -2.59
N LEU A 132 10.02 -30.30 -2.04
CA LEU A 132 10.78 -29.53 -1.05
C LEU A 132 11.04 -30.32 0.25
N ALA A 133 10.02 -30.98 0.78
CA ALA A 133 10.16 -31.80 2.00
C ALA A 133 11.14 -32.96 1.80
N SER A 134 11.11 -33.58 0.61
CA SER A 134 12.03 -34.67 0.26
C SER A 134 13.49 -34.21 0.14
N LEU A 135 13.73 -33.00 -0.33
CA LEU A 135 15.07 -32.42 -0.43
C LEU A 135 15.66 -32.05 0.94
N ASN A 136 14.82 -31.61 1.89
CA ASN A 136 15.25 -31.30 3.25
C ASN A 136 15.50 -32.57 4.11
N ALA A 137 14.92 -33.73 3.73
CA ALA A 137 15.10 -35.00 4.47
C ALA A 137 16.48 -35.65 4.28
N GLY A 138 17.33 -35.11 3.35
CA GLY A 138 18.63 -35.73 3.02
C GLY A 138 18.50 -37.14 2.41
N PRO A 139 19.54 -37.70 1.79
CA PRO A 139 19.49 -39.05 1.31
C PRO A 139 19.28 -39.98 2.51
N SER A 140 18.18 -40.74 2.51
CA SER A 140 17.90 -41.80 3.49
C SER A 140 19.14 -42.67 3.62
N THR A 141 19.84 -42.57 4.74
CA THR A 141 20.96 -43.47 5.04
C THR A 141 20.40 -44.85 5.19
N ALA A 142 20.59 -45.70 4.20
CA ALA A 142 20.34 -47.14 4.34
C ALA A 142 21.06 -47.61 5.60
N PRO A 143 20.46 -48.47 6.44
CA PRO A 143 21.10 -48.95 7.65
C PRO A 143 22.29 -49.84 7.27
N GLY A 144 23.52 -49.34 7.40
CA GLY A 144 24.73 -50.14 7.15
C GLY A 144 26.01 -49.39 6.73
N ALA A 145 26.01 -48.12 6.44
CA ALA A 145 27.27 -47.45 6.10
C ALA A 145 27.93 -46.79 7.34
N GLN A 146 29.05 -47.32 7.78
CA GLN A 146 29.90 -46.68 8.80
C GLN A 146 30.50 -45.39 8.25
N PRO A 147 30.51 -44.29 9.03
CA PRO A 147 31.11 -43.03 8.58
C PRO A 147 32.63 -43.16 8.45
N PRO A 148 33.28 -42.58 7.46
CA PRO A 148 34.74 -42.56 7.36
C PRO A 148 35.36 -41.84 8.56
N HIS A 149 36.36 -42.45 9.19
CA HIS A 149 37.12 -41.89 10.32
C HIS A 149 37.74 -40.54 9.93
N ARG A 150 37.23 -39.42 10.43
CA ARG A 150 37.88 -38.11 10.39
C ARG A 150 39.13 -38.19 11.30
N ARG A 151 40.32 -38.04 10.70
CA ARG A 151 41.56 -37.80 11.44
C ARG A 151 41.44 -36.45 12.13
N ARG A 152 41.72 -36.45 13.46
CA ARG A 152 41.84 -35.21 14.24
C ARG A 152 43.03 -34.38 13.71
N PRO A 153 42.88 -33.08 13.48
CA PRO A 153 44.00 -32.22 13.14
C PRO A 153 44.94 -32.10 14.39
N VAL A 154 46.23 -32.15 14.13
CA VAL A 154 47.27 -31.91 15.11
C VAL A 154 47.38 -30.37 15.32
N VAL A 155 47.31 -29.95 16.58
CA VAL A 155 47.47 -28.55 17.00
C VAL A 155 48.93 -28.17 16.82
N GLY A 156 49.24 -27.17 15.97
CA GLY A 156 50.57 -26.58 15.93
C GLY A 156 51.11 -26.12 14.57
N ASP A 157 50.26 -25.49 13.71
CA ASP A 157 50.78 -24.79 12.53
C ASP A 157 50.35 -23.30 12.52
N PRO A 158 51.30 -22.32 12.63
CA PRO A 158 51.00 -20.90 12.71
C PRO A 158 50.90 -20.30 11.32
N GLY A 159 49.85 -20.64 10.56
CA GLY A 159 49.69 -20.16 9.17
C GLY A 159 48.29 -20.20 8.64
N TYR A 160 47.28 -20.54 9.45
CA TYR A 160 45.89 -20.64 9.02
C TYR A 160 45.11 -19.36 9.38
N ALA A 161 44.93 -18.46 8.42
CA ALA A 161 43.88 -17.44 8.48
C ALA A 161 42.53 -18.15 8.42
N PRO A 162 41.52 -17.80 9.24
CA PRO A 162 40.20 -18.40 9.12
C PRO A 162 39.58 -17.89 7.82
N ASP A 163 39.43 -18.77 6.83
CA ASP A 163 38.53 -18.56 5.72
C ASP A 163 37.16 -18.22 6.30
N SER A 164 36.62 -17.10 5.87
CA SER A 164 35.24 -16.73 6.11
C SER A 164 34.38 -17.83 5.50
N ALA A 165 33.92 -18.79 6.32
CA ALA A 165 32.90 -19.73 5.95
C ALA A 165 31.63 -18.91 5.63
N GLN A 166 31.45 -18.56 4.37
CA GLN A 166 30.14 -18.23 3.86
C GLN A 166 29.26 -19.43 4.11
N ASP A 167 28.10 -19.18 4.69
CA ASP A 167 27.11 -20.18 5.12
C ASP A 167 26.63 -20.98 3.89
N ASP A 168 27.25 -22.12 3.64
CA ASP A 168 26.96 -23.04 2.51
C ASP A 168 25.53 -23.57 2.57
N SER A 169 24.88 -23.47 3.73
CA SER A 169 23.51 -23.97 3.95
C SER A 169 22.43 -23.13 3.26
N SER A 170 22.67 -21.85 3.00
CA SER A 170 21.69 -20.96 2.34
C SER A 170 21.65 -21.20 0.84
N VAL A 171 22.78 -21.53 0.23
CA VAL A 171 22.89 -21.80 -1.22
C VAL A 171 22.20 -23.12 -1.58
N ASP A 172 22.32 -24.15 -0.74
CA ASP A 172 21.68 -25.43 -0.93
C ASP A 172 20.14 -25.33 -0.87
N VAL A 173 19.58 -24.52 0.03
CA VAL A 173 18.12 -24.35 0.17
C VAL A 173 17.54 -23.63 -1.04
N GLU A 174 18.21 -22.62 -1.56
CA GLU A 174 17.75 -21.86 -2.73
C GLU A 174 17.78 -22.71 -4.01
N GLN A 175 18.84 -23.47 -4.24
CA GLN A 175 18.92 -24.40 -5.36
C GLN A 175 17.87 -25.53 -5.26
N ASN A 176 17.63 -26.03 -4.06
CA ASN A 176 16.61 -27.04 -3.79
C ASN A 176 15.20 -26.49 -4.05
N LEU A 177 14.89 -25.24 -3.63
CA LEU A 177 13.60 -24.61 -3.88
C LEU A 177 13.34 -24.46 -5.39
N ARG A 178 14.36 -24.05 -6.15
CA ARG A 178 14.25 -23.87 -7.60
C ARG A 178 13.96 -25.17 -8.35
N SER A 179 14.50 -26.30 -7.87
CA SER A 179 14.27 -27.62 -8.48
C SER A 179 12.83 -28.12 -8.33
N THR A 180 12.06 -27.55 -7.42
CA THR A 180 10.66 -27.92 -7.13
C THR A 180 9.64 -27.03 -7.83
N VAL A 181 10.12 -26.01 -8.56
CA VAL A 181 9.26 -25.08 -9.30
C VAL A 181 8.86 -25.68 -10.65
N ILE A 182 7.56 -25.66 -10.91
CA ILE A 182 6.98 -25.96 -12.22
C ILE A 182 6.78 -24.64 -12.95
N ASP A 183 7.51 -24.47 -14.04
CA ASP A 183 7.54 -23.25 -14.85
C ASP A 183 7.21 -23.57 -16.31
N TYR A 184 6.01 -23.19 -16.76
CA TYR A 184 5.55 -23.36 -18.14
C TYR A 184 5.76 -22.12 -19.04
N VAL A 185 6.22 -20.99 -18.45
CA VAL A 185 6.19 -19.68 -19.12
C VAL A 185 7.49 -18.89 -19.02
N GLY A 186 8.54 -19.48 -18.44
CA GLY A 186 9.84 -18.83 -18.28
C GLY A 186 9.90 -17.82 -17.11
N GLY A 187 9.04 -17.99 -16.11
CA GLY A 187 8.93 -17.08 -14.97
C GLY A 187 10.15 -17.09 -14.06
N VAL A 188 10.85 -18.24 -13.91
CA VAL A 188 12.08 -18.34 -13.12
C VAL A 188 13.18 -17.50 -13.77
N ALA A 189 13.38 -17.63 -15.09
CA ALA A 189 14.38 -16.84 -15.79
C ALA A 189 14.09 -15.33 -15.74
N ASP A 190 12.83 -14.93 -15.88
CA ASP A 190 12.43 -13.51 -15.76
C ASP A 190 12.60 -13.00 -14.31
N LEU A 191 12.36 -13.86 -13.32
CA LEU A 191 12.57 -13.52 -11.90
C LEU A 191 14.07 -13.27 -11.60
N GLU A 192 14.96 -14.12 -12.13
CA GLU A 192 16.41 -13.99 -12.02
C GLU A 192 16.94 -12.76 -12.78
N ALA A 193 16.37 -12.48 -13.93
CA ALA A 193 16.73 -11.31 -14.74
C ALA A 193 16.15 -9.99 -14.18
N GLY A 194 15.28 -10.04 -13.16
CA GLY A 194 14.59 -8.85 -12.64
C GLY A 194 13.64 -8.24 -13.68
N VAL A 195 12.83 -9.06 -14.37
CA VAL A 195 11.99 -8.63 -15.48
C VAL A 195 10.52 -8.97 -15.20
N VAL A 196 9.63 -8.02 -15.49
CA VAL A 196 8.17 -8.22 -15.53
C VAL A 196 7.73 -8.35 -16.98
N ARG A 197 7.37 -9.56 -17.40
CA ARG A 197 6.92 -9.92 -18.75
C ARG A 197 5.49 -10.45 -18.72
N ALA A 198 4.63 -9.97 -19.63
CA ALA A 198 3.30 -10.52 -19.83
C ALA A 198 3.37 -11.94 -20.42
N ILE A 199 2.52 -12.85 -19.97
CA ILE A 199 2.45 -14.21 -20.52
C ILE A 199 1.85 -14.16 -21.92
N GLY A 200 2.55 -14.72 -22.89
CA GLY A 200 2.13 -14.75 -24.30
C GLY A 200 2.27 -13.39 -24.99
N ARG A 201 1.28 -12.99 -25.78
CA ARG A 201 1.28 -11.68 -26.48
C ARG A 201 0.73 -10.59 -25.57
N PRO A 202 1.53 -9.57 -25.22
CA PRO A 202 1.13 -8.53 -24.28
C PRO A 202 -0.15 -7.79 -24.66
N GLU A 203 -0.33 -7.50 -25.98
CA GLU A 203 -1.50 -6.77 -26.46
C GLU A 203 -2.80 -7.55 -26.22
N LEU A 204 -2.78 -8.87 -26.44
CA LEU A 204 -3.92 -9.74 -26.19
C LEU A 204 -4.17 -9.87 -24.69
N ARG A 205 -3.10 -10.02 -23.91
CA ARG A 205 -3.18 -10.16 -22.45
C ARG A 205 -3.78 -8.91 -21.77
N PHE A 206 -3.43 -7.73 -22.25
CA PHE A 206 -3.99 -6.48 -21.74
C PHE A 206 -5.39 -6.18 -22.30
N ALA A 207 -5.75 -6.72 -23.47
CA ALA A 207 -7.12 -6.62 -24.00
C ALA A 207 -8.13 -7.43 -23.16
N GLU A 208 -7.71 -8.55 -22.56
CA GLU A 208 -8.55 -9.36 -21.66
C GLU A 208 -8.91 -8.60 -20.37
N ASP A 209 -7.93 -7.97 -19.72
CA ASP A 209 -8.15 -7.10 -18.56
C ASP A 209 -7.13 -5.95 -18.57
N HIS A 210 -7.62 -4.77 -18.87
CA HIS A 210 -6.80 -3.56 -18.96
C HIS A 210 -6.13 -3.19 -17.61
N LEU A 211 -6.66 -3.66 -16.45
CA LEU A 211 -6.03 -3.43 -15.15
C LEU A 211 -4.65 -4.08 -15.06
N ARG A 212 -4.38 -5.13 -15.84
CA ARG A 212 -3.07 -5.79 -15.89
C ARG A 212 -1.94 -4.82 -16.24
N MET A 213 -2.24 -3.73 -16.96
CA MET A 213 -1.25 -2.67 -17.23
C MET A 213 -0.77 -1.99 -15.95
N LEU A 214 -1.69 -1.62 -15.05
CA LEU A 214 -1.34 -1.05 -13.73
C LEU A 214 -0.63 -2.08 -12.85
N ARG A 215 -1.10 -3.33 -12.85
CA ARG A 215 -0.45 -4.43 -12.12
C ARG A 215 1.01 -4.63 -12.56
N GLY A 216 1.28 -4.57 -13.87
CA GLY A 216 2.65 -4.65 -14.41
C GLY A 216 3.55 -3.56 -13.88
N VAL A 217 3.07 -2.32 -13.88
CA VAL A 217 3.78 -1.17 -13.29
C VAL A 217 4.03 -1.39 -11.79
N ARG A 218 3.00 -1.83 -11.05
CA ARG A 218 3.13 -2.09 -9.61
C ARG A 218 4.15 -3.18 -9.30
N PHE A 219 4.11 -4.30 -10.01
CA PHE A 219 5.09 -5.37 -9.80
C PHE A 219 6.50 -4.93 -10.16
N ALA A 220 6.69 -4.22 -11.27
CA ALA A 220 8.00 -3.68 -11.64
C ALA A 220 8.56 -2.75 -10.56
N ALA A 221 7.72 -1.86 -10.02
CA ALA A 221 8.13 -0.95 -8.94
C ALA A 221 8.42 -1.71 -7.64
N ARG A 222 7.47 -2.58 -7.19
CA ARG A 222 7.56 -3.31 -5.92
C ARG A 222 8.79 -4.19 -5.81
N PHE A 223 9.20 -4.82 -6.92
CA PHE A 223 10.34 -5.73 -6.92
C PHE A 223 11.64 -5.06 -7.36
N GLY A 224 11.58 -3.82 -7.85
CA GLY A 224 12.74 -3.15 -8.45
C GLY A 224 13.11 -3.74 -9.81
N PHE A 225 12.13 -4.32 -10.52
CA PHE A 225 12.31 -4.99 -11.80
C PHE A 225 12.04 -4.04 -12.97
N GLU A 226 12.57 -4.39 -14.15
CA GLU A 226 12.27 -3.67 -15.38
C GLU A 226 11.04 -4.29 -16.09
N LEU A 227 10.23 -3.44 -16.72
CA LEU A 227 9.20 -3.91 -17.65
C LEU A 227 9.89 -4.40 -18.93
N GLU A 228 9.61 -5.65 -19.33
CA GLU A 228 10.10 -6.19 -20.61
C GLU A 228 9.66 -5.28 -21.77
N ALA A 229 10.52 -5.13 -22.80
CA ALA A 229 10.34 -4.13 -23.84
C ALA A 229 9.00 -4.23 -24.58
N GLY A 230 8.57 -5.45 -24.97
CA GLY A 230 7.27 -5.68 -25.63
C GLY A 230 6.10 -5.41 -24.70
N THR A 231 6.22 -5.80 -23.45
CA THR A 231 5.25 -5.53 -22.39
C THR A 231 5.07 -4.01 -22.16
N LYS A 232 6.19 -3.29 -22.02
CA LYS A 232 6.19 -1.82 -21.86
C LYS A 232 5.61 -1.11 -23.09
N PHE A 233 5.95 -1.57 -24.28
CA PHE A 233 5.40 -1.04 -25.53
C PHE A 233 3.88 -1.23 -25.61
N ALA A 234 3.38 -2.43 -25.29
CA ALA A 234 1.95 -2.72 -25.29
C ALA A 234 1.18 -1.88 -24.25
N ILE A 235 1.75 -1.68 -23.04
CA ILE A 235 1.17 -0.79 -22.03
C ILE A 235 1.03 0.62 -22.60
N ARG A 236 2.07 1.18 -23.21
CA ARG A 236 2.04 2.51 -23.83
C ARG A 236 0.97 2.63 -24.91
N ALA A 237 0.88 1.64 -25.78
CA ALA A 237 -0.08 1.63 -26.88
C ALA A 237 -1.54 1.55 -26.39
N LEU A 238 -1.77 0.82 -25.30
CA LEU A 238 -3.10 0.56 -24.76
C LEU A 238 -3.45 1.43 -23.54
N ALA A 239 -2.58 2.33 -23.09
CA ALA A 239 -2.79 3.18 -21.91
C ALA A 239 -4.18 3.86 -21.87
N PRO A 240 -4.73 4.43 -22.97
CA PRO A 240 -6.06 5.04 -22.93
C PRO A 240 -7.20 4.04 -22.60
N ARG A 241 -6.98 2.74 -22.82
CA ARG A 241 -7.97 1.70 -22.52
C ARG A 241 -8.18 1.49 -21.01
N ILE A 242 -7.27 1.96 -20.17
CA ILE A 242 -7.44 1.89 -18.71
C ILE A 242 -8.71 2.60 -18.23
N ASN A 243 -9.22 3.55 -19.00
CA ASN A 243 -10.45 4.26 -18.72
C ASN A 243 -11.71 3.38 -18.76
N ALA A 244 -11.65 2.18 -19.35
CA ALA A 244 -12.72 1.18 -19.31
C ALA A 244 -12.77 0.41 -17.97
N VAL A 245 -11.70 0.45 -17.17
CA VAL A 245 -11.65 -0.23 -15.87
C VAL A 245 -12.41 0.58 -14.83
N SER A 246 -13.11 -0.11 -13.91
CA SER A 246 -13.82 0.56 -12.82
C SER A 246 -12.85 1.37 -11.95
N ARG A 247 -13.31 2.54 -11.51
CA ARG A 247 -12.48 3.50 -10.78
C ARG A 247 -11.99 2.96 -9.44
N GLU A 248 -12.76 2.10 -8.80
CA GLU A 248 -12.39 1.41 -7.57
C GLU A 248 -11.17 0.52 -7.77
N ARG A 249 -11.18 -0.31 -8.84
CA ARG A 249 -10.03 -1.19 -9.14
C ARG A 249 -8.76 -0.38 -9.45
N VAL A 250 -8.91 0.71 -10.19
CA VAL A 250 -7.77 1.62 -10.47
C VAL A 250 -7.27 2.26 -9.17
N ARG A 251 -8.18 2.75 -8.30
CA ARG A 251 -7.83 3.28 -6.98
C ARG A 251 -7.03 2.27 -6.16
N ASP A 252 -7.51 1.03 -6.12
CA ASP A 252 -6.89 -0.01 -5.28
C ASP A 252 -5.47 -0.32 -5.75
N GLU A 253 -5.21 -0.41 -7.07
CA GLU A 253 -3.85 -0.56 -7.61
C GLU A 253 -2.97 0.66 -7.32
N LEU A 254 -3.48 1.88 -7.48
CA LEU A 254 -2.75 3.11 -7.14
C LEU A 254 -2.42 3.18 -5.65
N THR A 255 -3.37 2.79 -4.80
CA THR A 255 -3.17 2.75 -3.34
C THR A 255 -2.08 1.74 -2.96
N MET A 256 -2.10 0.54 -3.57
CA MET A 256 -1.03 -0.44 -3.36
C MET A 256 0.34 0.10 -3.82
N MET A 257 0.41 0.79 -4.96
CA MET A 257 1.64 1.44 -5.43
C MET A 257 2.18 2.47 -4.43
N LEU A 258 1.28 3.19 -3.76
CA LEU A 258 1.65 4.21 -2.76
C LEU A 258 2.06 3.60 -1.41
N THR A 259 1.45 2.48 -1.00
CA THR A 259 1.57 1.95 0.37
C THR A 259 2.42 0.70 0.51
N GLU A 260 2.81 0.03 -0.59
CA GLU A 260 3.62 -1.20 -0.53
C GLU A 260 5.15 -0.95 -0.58
N GLY A 261 5.58 0.30 -0.61
CA GLY A 261 6.97 0.72 -0.85
C GLY A 261 7.24 0.96 -2.34
N HIS A 262 8.31 1.70 -2.63
CA HIS A 262 8.71 2.06 -4.00
C HIS A 262 7.71 2.95 -4.76
N ALA A 263 6.92 3.77 -4.05
CA ALA A 263 5.92 4.66 -4.64
C ALA A 263 6.51 5.60 -5.70
N ARG A 264 7.70 6.16 -5.47
CA ARG A 264 8.43 6.97 -6.45
C ARG A 264 8.59 6.22 -7.78
N ARG A 265 9.16 5.00 -7.75
CA ARG A 265 9.39 4.20 -8.96
C ARG A 265 8.09 3.84 -9.68
N ALA A 266 7.02 3.55 -8.92
CA ALA A 266 5.71 3.27 -9.51
C ALA A 266 5.18 4.46 -10.30
N PHE A 267 5.28 5.68 -9.76
CA PHE A 267 4.79 6.89 -10.40
C PHE A 267 5.68 7.32 -11.58
N GLU A 268 6.99 7.11 -11.51
CA GLU A 268 7.89 7.27 -12.66
C GLU A 268 7.50 6.32 -13.81
N LEU A 269 7.22 5.04 -13.51
CA LEU A 269 6.77 4.07 -14.51
C LEU A 269 5.37 4.38 -15.06
N LEU A 270 4.43 4.86 -14.23
CA LEU A 270 3.12 5.32 -14.70
C LEU A 270 3.27 6.46 -15.71
N ASP A 271 4.19 7.40 -15.46
CA ASP A 271 4.47 8.50 -16.38
C ASP A 271 5.16 8.00 -17.66
N GLU A 272 6.21 7.18 -17.54
CA GLU A 272 6.92 6.60 -18.66
C GLU A 272 6.03 5.79 -19.61
N THR A 273 5.03 5.09 -19.06
CA THR A 273 4.08 4.28 -19.81
C THR A 273 2.88 5.05 -20.33
N GLY A 274 2.73 6.33 -19.93
CA GLY A 274 1.60 7.16 -20.30
C GLY A 274 0.32 6.87 -19.51
N LEU A 275 0.34 5.92 -18.58
CA LEU A 275 -0.80 5.62 -17.72
C LEU A 275 -1.14 6.78 -16.78
N LEU A 276 -0.13 7.51 -16.27
CA LEU A 276 -0.33 8.63 -15.33
C LEU A 276 -1.32 9.66 -15.86
N LYS A 277 -1.16 10.10 -17.11
CA LYS A 277 -2.05 11.10 -17.73
C LYS A 277 -3.48 10.61 -17.92
N GLU A 278 -3.68 9.30 -18.00
CA GLU A 278 -5.01 8.69 -18.18
C GLU A 278 -5.74 8.53 -16.85
N VAL A 279 -5.02 8.15 -15.77
CA VAL A 279 -5.64 7.89 -14.46
C VAL A 279 -5.63 9.12 -13.55
N LEU A 280 -4.57 9.92 -13.57
CA LEU A 280 -4.35 11.11 -12.73
C LEU A 280 -3.80 12.28 -13.56
N PRO A 281 -4.57 12.81 -14.52
CA PRO A 281 -4.12 13.91 -15.38
C PRO A 281 -3.76 15.18 -14.59
N GLU A 282 -4.32 15.36 -13.41
CA GLU A 282 -4.00 16.48 -12.51
C GLU A 282 -2.56 16.38 -11.99
N VAL A 283 -2.14 15.19 -11.58
CA VAL A 283 -0.78 14.90 -11.13
C VAL A 283 0.21 14.98 -12.30
N ALA A 284 -0.17 14.47 -13.48
CA ALA A 284 0.66 14.56 -14.68
C ALA A 284 0.97 16.03 -15.07
N LYS A 285 0.09 16.97 -14.76
CA LYS A 285 0.28 18.43 -15.02
C LYS A 285 1.29 19.08 -14.08
N MET A 286 1.74 18.44 -13.02
CA MET A 286 2.79 18.97 -12.14
C MET A 286 4.16 19.02 -12.83
N LYS A 287 4.37 18.24 -13.89
CA LYS A 287 5.62 18.20 -14.65
C LYS A 287 5.90 19.52 -15.34
N GLY A 288 7.12 20.03 -15.18
CA GLY A 288 7.56 21.28 -15.78
C GLY A 288 7.03 22.55 -15.09
N VAL A 289 6.31 22.39 -13.98
CA VAL A 289 5.86 23.55 -13.16
C VAL A 289 6.98 23.91 -12.19
N GLY A 290 7.80 24.91 -12.60
CA GLY A 290 8.95 25.37 -11.81
C GLY A 290 8.54 25.97 -10.46
N GLN A 291 9.40 25.80 -9.46
CA GLN A 291 9.22 26.33 -8.10
C GLN A 291 10.31 27.38 -7.77
N PRO A 292 10.11 28.23 -6.72
CA PRO A 292 11.14 29.19 -6.31
C PRO A 292 12.41 28.45 -5.81
N PRO A 293 13.57 28.61 -6.47
CA PRO A 293 14.78 27.81 -6.16
C PRO A 293 15.31 27.95 -4.73
N GLN A 294 15.01 29.09 -4.07
CA GLN A 294 15.44 29.32 -2.68
C GLN A 294 14.73 28.42 -1.66
N TYR A 295 13.56 27.88 -1.99
CA TYR A 295 12.78 26.98 -1.12
C TYR A 295 12.73 25.58 -1.67
N HIS A 296 12.83 25.43 -2.99
CA HIS A 296 12.69 24.19 -3.74
C HIS A 296 13.87 24.01 -4.70
N PRO A 297 15.07 23.68 -4.17
CA PRO A 297 16.26 23.48 -5.01
C PRO A 297 16.14 22.27 -5.96
N GLU A 298 15.19 21.36 -5.70
CA GLU A 298 14.86 20.21 -6.54
C GLU A 298 14.22 20.57 -7.87
N GLY A 299 13.65 21.76 -8.00
CA GLY A 299 13.22 22.38 -9.27
C GLY A 299 11.72 22.42 -9.50
N ASP A 300 11.07 21.34 -9.98
CA ASP A 300 9.66 21.38 -10.34
C ASP A 300 8.75 20.63 -9.34
N VAL A 301 7.43 20.89 -9.42
CA VAL A 301 6.44 20.31 -8.50
C VAL A 301 6.39 18.80 -8.62
N TRP A 302 6.61 18.23 -9.81
CA TRP A 302 6.61 16.78 -10.02
C TRP A 302 7.80 16.11 -9.34
N VAL A 303 9.01 16.66 -9.53
CA VAL A 303 10.22 16.13 -8.88
C VAL A 303 10.09 16.21 -7.37
N HIS A 304 9.58 17.33 -6.83
CA HIS A 304 9.28 17.49 -5.42
C HIS A 304 8.31 16.40 -4.92
N THR A 305 7.19 16.19 -5.63
CA THR A 305 6.22 15.15 -5.28
C THR A 305 6.84 13.76 -5.28
N LEU A 306 7.67 13.43 -6.28
CA LEU A 306 8.39 12.14 -6.32
C LEU A 306 9.33 11.96 -5.12
N MET A 307 10.01 13.02 -4.67
CA MET A 307 10.86 12.98 -3.47
C MET A 307 10.06 12.78 -2.17
N LEU A 308 8.81 13.26 -2.11
CA LEU A 308 7.90 12.91 -1.02
C LEU A 308 7.52 11.43 -1.09
N LEU A 309 7.10 10.95 -2.26
CA LEU A 309 6.68 9.56 -2.45
C LEU A 309 7.80 8.55 -2.12
N GLU A 310 9.06 8.92 -2.32
CA GLU A 310 10.22 8.11 -1.95
C GLU A 310 10.33 7.87 -0.43
N GLN A 311 9.77 8.77 0.38
CA GLN A 311 9.81 8.68 1.84
C GLN A 311 8.63 7.93 2.44
N LEU A 312 7.66 7.48 1.62
CA LEU A 312 6.55 6.65 2.08
C LEU A 312 7.06 5.27 2.47
N GLU A 313 6.84 4.91 3.73
CA GLU A 313 7.22 3.60 4.26
C GLU A 313 6.19 2.53 3.85
N PRO A 314 6.63 1.28 3.63
CA PRO A 314 5.72 0.17 3.40
C PRO A 314 4.72 0.02 4.55
N GLY A 315 3.44 -0.10 4.21
CA GLY A 315 2.35 -0.20 5.19
C GLY A 315 1.89 1.13 5.77
N CYS A 316 2.35 2.27 5.24
CA CYS A 316 1.86 3.58 5.66
C CYS A 316 0.33 3.71 5.43
N ALA A 317 -0.30 4.57 6.23
CA ALA A 317 -1.73 4.80 6.13
C ALA A 317 -2.11 5.38 4.75
N MET A 318 -3.19 4.85 4.17
CA MET A 318 -3.69 5.28 2.86
C MET A 318 -3.94 6.79 2.80
N PRO A 319 -4.56 7.46 3.81
CA PRO A 319 -4.75 8.90 3.75
C PRO A 319 -3.43 9.68 3.67
N LEU A 320 -2.40 9.27 4.41
CA LEU A 320 -1.07 9.88 4.33
C LEU A 320 -0.47 9.75 2.93
N ALA A 321 -0.55 8.55 2.36
CA ALA A 321 0.01 8.27 1.03
C ALA A 321 -0.66 9.09 -0.08
N TRP A 322 -1.99 9.18 -0.08
CA TRP A 322 -2.74 10.02 -1.01
C TRP A 322 -2.58 11.51 -0.69
N GLY A 323 -2.49 11.89 0.59
CA GLY A 323 -2.17 13.25 1.01
C GLY A 323 -0.82 13.71 0.46
N ALA A 324 0.21 12.86 0.55
CA ALA A 324 1.54 13.13 0.00
C ALA A 324 1.52 13.31 -1.52
N LEU A 325 0.74 12.48 -2.24
CA LEU A 325 0.58 12.62 -3.70
C LEU A 325 -0.13 13.91 -4.10
N LEU A 326 -1.13 14.35 -3.32
CA LEU A 326 -2.06 15.40 -3.71
C LEU A 326 -1.81 16.76 -3.02
N HIS A 327 -0.88 16.87 -2.04
CA HIS A 327 -0.70 18.12 -1.26
C HIS A 327 -0.51 19.36 -2.14
N ASP A 328 0.22 19.21 -3.24
CA ASP A 328 0.58 20.27 -4.17
C ASP A 328 -0.19 20.22 -5.50
N VAL A 329 -1.25 19.44 -5.61
CA VAL A 329 -2.03 19.27 -6.86
C VAL A 329 -2.66 20.60 -7.36
N GLY A 330 -2.82 21.57 -6.49
CA GLY A 330 -3.31 22.92 -6.82
C GLY A 330 -2.26 23.88 -7.38
N LYS A 331 -0.96 23.54 -7.34
CA LYS A 331 0.11 24.43 -7.84
C LYS A 331 0.04 24.67 -9.35
N PRO A 332 -0.16 23.66 -10.23
CA PRO A 332 -0.21 23.92 -11.68
C PRO A 332 -1.25 24.96 -12.12
N PRO A 333 -2.53 24.90 -11.69
CA PRO A 333 -3.51 25.92 -12.11
C PRO A 333 -3.33 27.28 -11.46
N THR A 334 -2.56 27.38 -10.36
CA THR A 334 -2.29 28.65 -9.66
C THR A 334 -0.92 29.23 -9.97
N PHE A 335 -0.15 28.57 -10.85
CA PHE A 335 1.18 29.02 -11.25
C PHE A 335 1.15 30.41 -11.90
N ARG A 336 1.95 31.33 -11.35
CA ARG A 336 2.14 32.66 -11.90
C ARG A 336 3.60 33.07 -11.76
N VAL A 337 4.10 33.77 -12.81
CA VAL A 337 5.42 34.39 -12.78
C VAL A 337 5.19 35.90 -12.74
N ALA A 338 5.58 36.55 -11.64
CA ALA A 338 5.62 37.99 -11.47
C ALA A 338 7.08 38.41 -11.19
N GLU A 339 7.37 39.13 -10.12
CA GLU A 339 8.73 39.37 -9.65
C GLU A 339 9.42 38.07 -9.20
N ARG A 340 8.60 37.08 -8.82
CA ARG A 340 8.98 35.70 -8.44
C ARG A 340 7.85 34.74 -8.82
N ILE A 341 8.17 33.43 -8.82
CA ILE A 341 7.17 32.38 -8.95
C ILE A 341 6.24 32.36 -7.72
N ARG A 342 4.93 32.29 -7.94
CA ARG A 342 3.88 32.30 -6.92
C ARG A 342 2.80 31.26 -7.23
N PHE A 343 2.17 30.76 -6.15
CA PHE A 343 1.09 29.76 -6.18
C PHE A 343 -0.06 30.21 -5.24
N ASP A 344 -0.48 31.46 -5.37
CA ASP A 344 -1.48 32.04 -4.46
C ASP A 344 -2.79 31.24 -4.55
N GLY A 345 -3.30 30.75 -3.41
CA GLY A 345 -4.53 29.95 -3.31
C GLY A 345 -4.38 28.48 -3.75
N HIS A 346 -3.17 27.95 -3.87
CA HIS A 346 -2.99 26.55 -4.30
C HIS A 346 -3.59 25.53 -3.33
N VAL A 347 -3.67 25.86 -2.04
CA VAL A 347 -4.25 24.98 -1.03
C VAL A 347 -5.75 24.82 -1.26
N GLU A 348 -6.48 25.91 -1.41
CA GLU A 348 -7.93 25.90 -1.64
C GLU A 348 -8.27 25.23 -2.98
N VAL A 349 -7.50 25.51 -4.03
CA VAL A 349 -7.64 24.86 -5.33
C VAL A 349 -7.28 23.38 -5.21
N GLY A 350 -6.22 23.03 -4.47
CA GLY A 350 -5.79 21.67 -4.21
C GLY A 350 -6.85 20.85 -3.48
N VAL A 351 -7.50 21.41 -2.46
CA VAL A 351 -8.62 20.77 -1.75
C VAL A 351 -9.78 20.49 -2.70
N ALA A 352 -10.16 21.48 -3.53
CA ALA A 352 -11.25 21.27 -4.49
C ALA A 352 -10.91 20.19 -5.54
N MET A 353 -9.69 20.19 -6.07
CA MET A 353 -9.21 19.16 -7.00
C MET A 353 -9.12 17.79 -6.33
N GLY A 354 -8.60 17.71 -5.10
CA GLY A 354 -8.54 16.50 -4.31
C GLY A 354 -9.91 15.88 -4.05
N ALA A 355 -10.91 16.73 -3.72
CA ALA A 355 -12.29 16.28 -3.54
C ALA A 355 -12.86 15.63 -4.81
N GLU A 356 -12.59 16.22 -5.99
CA GLU A 356 -13.01 15.67 -7.27
C GLU A 356 -12.29 14.35 -7.61
N ILE A 357 -10.99 14.26 -7.29
CA ILE A 357 -10.21 13.02 -7.45
C ILE A 357 -10.77 11.92 -6.54
N CYS A 358 -11.00 12.21 -5.25
CA CYS A 358 -11.57 11.25 -4.31
C CYS A 358 -12.98 10.79 -4.76
N ARG A 359 -13.82 11.71 -5.22
CA ARG A 359 -15.14 11.39 -5.76
C ARG A 359 -15.05 10.49 -7.00
N ARG A 360 -14.15 10.80 -7.94
CA ARG A 360 -13.90 10.02 -9.16
C ARG A 360 -13.47 8.60 -8.86
N PHE A 361 -12.62 8.41 -7.86
CA PHE A 361 -12.13 7.11 -7.40
C PHE A 361 -13.02 6.45 -6.34
N ARG A 362 -14.17 7.04 -6.00
CA ARG A 362 -15.14 6.50 -5.06
C ARG A 362 -14.55 6.17 -3.69
N PHE A 363 -13.77 7.10 -3.15
CA PHE A 363 -13.36 7.02 -1.76
C PHE A 363 -14.58 7.15 -0.84
N SER A 364 -14.53 6.53 0.32
CA SER A 364 -15.52 6.77 1.37
C SER A 364 -15.45 8.23 1.86
N ASN A 365 -16.52 8.67 2.55
CA ASN A 365 -16.54 10.02 3.12
C ASN A 365 -15.43 10.22 4.16
N ASP A 366 -15.10 9.19 4.93
CA ASP A 366 -14.03 9.22 5.94
C ASP A 366 -12.66 9.33 5.29
N GLU A 367 -12.35 8.49 4.32
CA GLU A 367 -11.11 8.55 3.56
C GLU A 367 -10.94 9.92 2.88
N THR A 368 -12.00 10.40 2.23
CA THR A 368 -12.00 11.72 1.57
C THR A 368 -11.69 12.82 2.58
N ARG A 369 -12.36 12.83 3.74
CA ARG A 369 -12.14 13.84 4.78
C ARG A 369 -10.69 13.84 5.27
N GLN A 370 -10.11 12.66 5.53
CA GLN A 370 -8.74 12.53 6.02
C GLN A 370 -7.71 12.97 4.96
N VAL A 371 -7.86 12.55 3.71
CA VAL A 371 -6.97 12.99 2.61
C VAL A 371 -7.04 14.51 2.42
N LEU A 372 -8.25 15.09 2.37
CA LEU A 372 -8.41 16.53 2.18
C LEU A 372 -7.89 17.34 3.36
N ALA A 373 -8.04 16.84 4.59
CA ALA A 373 -7.47 17.50 5.77
C ALA A 373 -5.94 17.62 5.68
N LEU A 374 -5.25 16.61 5.15
CA LEU A 374 -3.81 16.63 4.91
C LEU A 374 -3.45 17.70 3.87
N VAL A 375 -4.16 17.74 2.74
CA VAL A 375 -3.96 18.76 1.69
C VAL A 375 -4.25 20.17 2.23
N GLU A 376 -5.33 20.37 2.98
CA GLU A 376 -5.73 21.66 3.54
C GLU A 376 -4.71 22.24 4.53
N ASN A 377 -4.12 21.36 5.34
CA ASN A 377 -3.33 21.79 6.47
C ASN A 377 -1.81 21.70 6.28
N HIS A 378 -1.31 21.24 5.12
CA HIS A 378 0.13 21.01 4.92
C HIS A 378 0.98 22.29 5.11
N MET A 379 0.47 23.47 4.73
CA MET A 379 1.17 24.75 4.89
C MET A 379 1.11 25.34 6.30
N ARG A 380 0.18 24.88 7.17
CA ARG A 380 -0.06 25.51 8.48
C ARG A 380 1.11 25.40 9.47
N PHE A 381 1.98 24.44 9.28
CA PHE A 381 3.17 24.26 10.11
C PHE A 381 4.11 25.48 10.09
N ALA A 382 4.23 26.13 8.96
CA ALA A 382 5.05 27.36 8.81
C ALA A 382 4.58 28.50 9.72
N ASP A 383 3.30 28.54 10.03
CA ASP A 383 2.70 29.57 10.89
C ASP A 383 2.60 29.15 12.36
N ALA A 384 2.89 27.90 12.71
CA ALA A 384 2.66 27.33 14.05
C ALA A 384 3.34 28.14 15.16
N GLY A 385 4.54 28.65 14.92
CA GLY A 385 5.28 29.50 15.88
C GLY A 385 4.62 30.85 16.19
N ARG A 386 3.70 31.29 15.32
CA ARG A 386 2.96 32.57 15.48
C ARG A 386 1.51 32.36 15.93
N MET A 387 1.05 31.11 16.03
CA MET A 387 -0.30 30.79 16.45
C MET A 387 -0.50 31.13 17.93
N LYS A 388 -1.67 31.64 18.28
CA LYS A 388 -2.12 31.71 19.67
C LYS A 388 -2.25 30.28 20.24
N ALA A 389 -2.13 30.16 21.57
CA ALA A 389 -2.24 28.87 22.23
C ALA A 389 -3.55 28.13 21.88
N SER A 390 -4.68 28.83 21.84
CA SER A 390 -5.97 28.27 21.44
C SER A 390 -5.96 27.71 20.01
N THR A 391 -5.35 28.43 19.07
CA THR A 391 -5.23 28.02 17.66
C THR A 391 -4.31 26.81 17.52
N LEU A 392 -3.16 26.80 18.22
CA LEU A 392 -2.19 25.71 18.19
C LEU A 392 -2.80 24.43 18.79
N LYS A 393 -3.49 24.53 19.92
CA LYS A 393 -4.18 23.38 20.53
C LYS A 393 -5.28 22.83 19.63
N ARG A 394 -6.03 23.67 18.91
CA ARG A 394 -6.99 23.21 17.90
C ARG A 394 -6.31 22.58 16.70
N PHE A 395 -5.14 23.05 16.31
CA PHE A 395 -4.34 22.42 15.25
C PHE A 395 -3.95 20.98 15.66
N PHE A 396 -3.58 20.76 16.92
CA PHE A 396 -3.26 19.43 17.45
C PHE A 396 -4.47 18.49 17.55
N ARG A 397 -5.72 19.03 17.50
CA ARG A 397 -6.94 18.24 17.49
C ARG A 397 -7.32 17.66 16.13
N LEU A 398 -6.56 17.98 15.08
CA LEU A 398 -6.80 17.37 13.77
C LEU A 398 -6.77 15.83 13.90
N GLU A 399 -7.68 15.19 13.22
CA GLU A 399 -7.75 13.72 13.21
C GLU A 399 -6.45 13.16 12.67
N SER A 400 -5.91 12.13 13.32
CA SER A 400 -4.63 11.50 12.93
C SER A 400 -3.49 12.51 12.79
N PHE A 401 -3.29 13.38 13.80
CA PHE A 401 -2.29 14.47 13.74
C PHE A 401 -0.89 13.98 13.41
N ASP A 402 -0.55 12.73 13.78
CA ASP A 402 0.73 12.10 13.43
C ASP A 402 0.94 12.00 11.91
N GLN A 403 -0.15 11.82 11.13
CA GLN A 403 -0.05 11.82 9.67
C GLN A 403 0.23 13.23 9.12
N HIS A 404 -0.30 14.28 9.74
CA HIS A 404 0.03 15.67 9.40
C HIS A 404 1.51 15.97 9.70
N LEU A 405 2.01 15.53 10.85
CA LEU A 405 3.43 15.63 11.19
C LEU A 405 4.31 14.87 10.19
N ALA A 406 3.92 13.65 9.82
CA ALA A 406 4.65 12.84 8.85
C ALA A 406 4.70 13.52 7.47
N LEU A 407 3.56 13.99 6.98
CA LEU A 407 3.48 14.71 5.70
C LEU A 407 4.39 15.95 5.69
N HIS A 408 4.31 16.79 6.74
CA HIS A 408 5.13 17.99 6.82
C HIS A 408 6.63 17.67 6.90
N ARG A 409 7.01 16.59 7.62
CA ARG A 409 8.41 16.13 7.64
C ARG A 409 8.89 15.73 6.25
N MET A 410 8.09 14.94 5.52
CA MET A 410 8.42 14.51 4.16
C MET A 410 8.56 15.70 3.21
N ASP A 411 7.67 16.68 3.31
CA ASP A 411 7.70 17.92 2.53
C ASP A 411 8.99 18.73 2.80
N CYS A 412 9.31 18.98 4.07
CA CYS A 412 10.56 19.65 4.44
C CYS A 412 11.79 18.89 3.92
N MET A 413 11.83 17.57 4.03
CA MET A 413 12.95 16.74 3.59
C MET A 413 13.11 16.69 2.07
N ALA A 414 12.01 16.80 1.33
CA ALA A 414 12.01 16.89 -0.13
C ALA A 414 12.45 18.27 -0.64
N ALA A 415 12.28 19.32 0.17
CA ALA A 415 12.60 20.71 -0.18
C ALA A 415 13.94 21.16 0.44
N SER A 416 13.90 22.16 1.32
CA SER A 416 15.07 22.80 1.92
C SER A 416 15.80 21.95 2.98
N ARG A 417 15.23 20.85 3.42
CA ARG A 417 15.69 20.00 4.55
C ARG A 417 15.72 20.71 5.90
N ASN A 418 15.05 21.87 6.02
CA ASN A 418 14.91 22.58 7.29
C ASN A 418 13.71 22.00 8.07
N LEU A 419 13.98 21.44 9.24
CA LEU A 419 13.01 20.84 10.14
C LEU A 419 12.63 21.73 11.34
N ASP A 420 12.99 23.01 11.37
CA ASP A 420 12.75 23.90 12.53
C ASP A 420 11.26 23.98 12.89
N HIS A 421 10.39 24.20 11.90
CA HIS A 421 8.94 24.24 12.12
C HIS A 421 8.39 22.88 12.56
N TRP A 422 8.86 21.81 11.96
CA TRP A 422 8.47 20.45 12.33
C TRP A 422 8.88 20.10 13.76
N ASN A 423 10.15 20.38 14.16
CA ASN A 423 10.64 20.15 15.51
C ASN A 423 9.83 20.96 16.52
N PHE A 424 9.60 22.24 16.23
CA PHE A 424 8.79 23.12 17.08
C PHE A 424 7.38 22.55 17.34
N VAL A 425 6.71 22.07 16.32
CA VAL A 425 5.34 21.53 16.42
C VAL A 425 5.36 20.18 17.14
N ARG A 426 6.28 19.26 16.75
CA ARG A 426 6.42 17.95 17.37
C ARG A 426 6.67 18.04 18.87
N GLU A 427 7.67 18.81 19.29
CA GLU A 427 8.01 18.96 20.71
C GLU A 427 6.81 19.47 21.54
N ARG A 428 6.05 20.40 21.00
CA ARG A 428 4.86 20.91 21.69
C ARG A 428 3.70 19.93 21.71
N TYR A 429 3.51 19.19 20.63
CA TYR A 429 2.48 18.15 20.55
C TYR A 429 2.77 17.03 21.56
N GLU A 430 4.00 16.52 21.56
CA GLU A 430 4.44 15.45 22.48
C GLU A 430 4.41 15.90 23.96
N ALA A 431 4.69 17.17 24.23
CA ALA A 431 4.69 17.72 25.58
C ALA A 431 3.32 18.07 26.13
N MET A 432 2.25 18.11 25.29
CA MET A 432 0.91 18.50 25.72
C MET A 432 0.05 17.27 26.02
N PRO A 433 -0.39 17.07 27.30
CA PRO A 433 -1.37 16.05 27.64
C PRO A 433 -2.69 16.26 26.88
N GLU A 434 -3.41 15.18 26.60
CA GLU A 434 -4.67 15.25 25.85
C GLU A 434 -5.71 16.16 26.55
N GLU A 435 -5.74 16.16 27.87
CA GLU A 435 -6.64 17.01 28.68
C GLU A 435 -6.36 18.52 28.49
N VAL A 436 -5.10 18.89 28.16
CA VAL A 436 -4.71 20.26 27.84
C VAL A 436 -5.09 20.64 26.41
N VAL A 437 -5.00 19.68 25.52
CA VAL A 437 -5.38 19.87 24.12
C VAL A 437 -6.90 19.85 23.96
N ARG A 438 -7.60 18.94 24.69
CA ARG A 438 -9.06 18.74 24.64
C ARG A 438 -9.68 18.83 26.03
N PRO A 439 -9.62 20.01 26.72
CA PRO A 439 -10.26 20.15 28.02
C PRO A 439 -11.77 19.99 27.89
N LYS A 440 -12.39 19.52 28.97
CA LYS A 440 -13.87 19.56 29.07
C LYS A 440 -14.34 21.02 29.00
N PRO A 441 -15.36 21.34 28.19
CA PRO A 441 -15.90 22.70 28.11
C PRO A 441 -16.33 23.19 29.50
N LEU A 442 -15.94 24.39 29.88
CA LEU A 442 -16.35 25.02 31.15
C LEU A 442 -17.85 25.35 31.16
N ILE A 443 -18.38 25.77 30.00
CA ILE A 443 -19.80 26.05 29.82
C ILE A 443 -20.31 25.42 28.54
N THR A 444 -21.60 25.15 28.49
CA THR A 444 -22.36 24.63 27.37
C THR A 444 -23.54 25.57 27.08
N GLY A 445 -24.37 25.22 26.10
CA GLY A 445 -25.59 25.98 25.83
C GLY A 445 -26.56 26.04 26.99
N ARG A 446 -26.48 25.09 27.97
CA ARG A 446 -27.34 25.09 29.18
C ARG A 446 -27.02 26.26 30.11
N GLU A 447 -25.73 26.49 30.36
CA GLU A 447 -25.27 27.57 31.21
C GLU A 447 -25.57 28.93 30.56
N LEU A 448 -25.49 29.04 29.24
CA LEU A 448 -25.88 30.26 28.51
C LEU A 448 -27.41 30.53 28.67
N ILE A 449 -28.25 29.50 28.54
CA ILE A 449 -29.71 29.63 28.73
C ILE A 449 -30.01 30.03 30.18
N ALA A 450 -29.36 29.39 31.16
CA ALA A 450 -29.53 29.73 32.58
C ALA A 450 -29.11 31.17 32.90
N ALA A 451 -28.13 31.71 32.17
CA ALA A 451 -27.68 33.10 32.25
C ALA A 451 -28.62 34.09 31.54
N GLY A 452 -29.68 33.64 30.85
CA GLY A 452 -30.67 34.49 30.21
C GLY A 452 -30.54 34.69 28.71
N TYR A 453 -29.59 33.98 28.05
CA TYR A 453 -29.45 34.06 26.58
C TYR A 453 -30.51 33.19 25.89
N THR A 454 -31.03 33.72 24.79
CA THR A 454 -31.96 32.99 23.92
C THR A 454 -31.16 32.10 22.93
N PRO A 455 -31.50 30.77 22.82
CA PRO A 455 -30.84 29.90 21.87
C PRO A 455 -30.88 30.43 20.45
N GLY A 456 -29.71 30.46 19.76
CA GLY A 456 -29.60 31.00 18.42
C GLY A 456 -28.19 30.92 17.82
N ALA A 457 -27.99 31.55 16.68
CA ALA A 457 -26.71 31.51 15.92
C ALA A 457 -25.52 32.05 16.77
N GLY A 458 -25.76 32.98 17.68
CA GLY A 458 -24.74 33.58 18.56
C GLY A 458 -24.14 32.61 19.60
N PHE A 459 -24.84 31.50 19.93
CA PHE A 459 -24.32 30.51 20.89
C PHE A 459 -22.99 29.89 20.46
N LYS A 460 -22.86 29.60 19.18
CA LYS A 460 -21.60 29.04 18.62
C LYS A 460 -20.44 30.00 18.82
N GLU A 461 -20.67 31.29 18.64
CA GLU A 461 -19.63 32.32 18.81
C GLU A 461 -19.27 32.50 20.26
N MET A 462 -20.28 32.60 21.18
CA MET A 462 -20.08 32.70 22.61
C MET A 462 -19.31 31.50 23.17
N LEU A 463 -19.74 30.28 22.85
CA LEU A 463 -19.06 29.04 23.30
C LEU A 463 -17.66 28.96 22.78
N ARG A 464 -17.42 29.40 21.53
CA ARG A 464 -16.07 29.48 20.96
C ARG A 464 -15.20 30.49 21.70
N ALA A 465 -15.74 31.65 22.06
CA ALA A 465 -15.00 32.65 22.83
C ALA A 465 -14.61 32.15 24.23
N ALA A 466 -15.51 31.43 24.89
CA ALA A 466 -15.23 30.78 26.20
C ALA A 466 -14.16 29.68 26.02
N GLU A 467 -14.28 28.86 24.99
CA GLU A 467 -13.28 27.82 24.70
C GLU A 467 -11.91 28.44 24.35
N ASP A 468 -11.85 29.52 23.56
CA ASP A 468 -10.61 30.22 23.27
C ASP A 468 -9.91 30.68 24.55
N ALA A 469 -10.65 31.31 25.45
CA ALA A 469 -10.14 31.80 26.73
C ALA A 469 -9.67 30.63 27.64
N GLN A 470 -10.42 29.53 27.69
CA GLN A 470 -10.02 28.31 28.38
C GLN A 470 -8.76 27.71 27.84
N LEU A 471 -8.63 27.59 26.52
CA LEU A 471 -7.43 27.05 25.85
C LEU A 471 -6.22 27.98 26.02
N GLU A 472 -6.41 29.27 26.15
CA GLU A 472 -5.37 30.27 26.46
C GLU A 472 -5.00 30.31 27.93
N GLY A 473 -5.80 29.67 28.78
CA GLY A 473 -5.55 29.61 30.24
C GLY A 473 -5.92 30.91 30.95
N THR A 474 -6.75 31.78 30.36
CA THR A 474 -7.20 33.03 30.93
C THR A 474 -8.43 32.85 31.84
N ILE A 475 -9.13 31.71 31.67
CA ILE A 475 -10.25 31.28 32.56
C ILE A 475 -10.08 29.79 32.90
N ALA A 476 -10.50 29.39 34.08
CA ALA A 476 -10.39 28.02 34.58
C ALA A 476 -11.69 27.47 35.18
N THR A 477 -12.71 28.32 35.44
CA THR A 477 -13.97 27.93 36.05
C THR A 477 -15.19 28.30 35.19
N PRO A 478 -16.33 27.63 35.39
CA PRO A 478 -17.57 27.99 34.70
C PRO A 478 -18.03 29.41 34.98
N GLU A 479 -17.80 29.92 36.18
CA GLU A 479 -18.16 31.26 36.62
C GLU A 479 -17.36 32.31 35.86
N GLU A 480 -16.05 32.11 35.71
CA GLU A 480 -15.17 32.98 34.91
C GLU A 480 -15.59 32.97 33.45
N ALA A 481 -15.97 31.81 32.92
CA ALA A 481 -16.45 31.67 31.53
C ALA A 481 -17.76 32.44 31.32
N LEU A 482 -18.73 32.33 32.24
CA LEU A 482 -19.97 33.10 32.14
C LEU A 482 -19.74 34.60 32.30
N SER A 483 -18.87 35.02 33.21
CA SER A 483 -18.49 36.42 33.39
C SER A 483 -17.91 37.01 32.11
N LEU A 484 -16.98 36.30 31.49
CA LEU A 484 -16.40 36.69 30.18
C LEU A 484 -17.47 36.85 29.09
N ILE A 485 -18.44 35.93 29.04
CA ILE A 485 -19.49 35.99 28.01
C ILE A 485 -20.45 37.15 28.30
N LEU A 486 -20.86 37.39 29.54
CA LEU A 486 -21.71 38.52 29.90
C LEU A 486 -21.08 39.87 29.62
N GLU A 487 -19.76 40.00 29.83
CA GLU A 487 -19.02 41.21 29.50
C GLU A 487 -18.93 41.45 28.00
N ARG A 488 -18.62 40.40 27.22
CA ARG A 488 -18.36 40.50 25.77
C ARG A 488 -19.64 40.57 24.92
N TYR A 489 -20.70 39.93 25.41
CA TYR A 489 -22.00 39.79 24.74
C TYR A 489 -23.15 40.20 25.69
N PRO A 490 -23.30 41.47 26.05
CA PRO A 490 -24.31 41.89 27.01
C PRO A 490 -25.71 41.50 26.52
N ILE A 491 -26.55 41.02 27.50
CA ILE A 491 -27.96 40.75 27.23
C ILE A 491 -28.67 42.09 27.13
N MET A 492 -29.25 42.36 25.96
CA MET A 492 -30.05 43.58 25.74
C MET A 492 -31.46 43.42 26.28
#